data_c7319192d67cc441bf4b9cfb6f359a5d
#
_entry.id   c7319192d67cc441bf4b9cfb6f359a5d
#
_cell.length_a   1.000
_cell.length_b   1.000
_cell.length_c   1.000
_cell.angle_alpha   90.00
_cell.angle_beta   90.00
_cell.angle_gamma   90.00
#
_symmetry.space_group_name_H-M   'P 1'
#
loop_
_entity.id
_entity.type
_entity.pdbx_description
1 polymer ?
#
loop_
_entity_poly.entity_id
_entity_poly.type
_entity_poly.pdbx_seq_one_letter_code
_entity_poly.pdbx_strand_id
1 'polypeptide(L)'
;MVKIKEGFKGERLVSLPEELLASYRREPLINNLYVRKIGFFPRVKYHFLQKEHGCDYAMLIYCTEGKGWYRILGKQYTVEKYQYIIIPPGIPYSFGADEGDPWTIYWLHFQGKLRDQFLPSHPVPVTISPNEYSRLQDRLRLFEEIYSSFSMGYIKEYMIYSSMCLYNFLASFIYLEQFRHIMIPSQKEYPFTARVIHYMREN
;
A
#
# COMPACT_ATOMS: atom_id res chain seq x y z
N MET A 1 10.54 -8.37 27.27
CA MET A 1 10.47 -8.69 25.84
C MET A 1 11.01 -7.51 25.05
N VAL A 2 11.98 -7.74 24.16
CA VAL A 2 12.58 -6.68 23.33
C VAL A 2 11.53 -6.23 22.31
N LYS A 3 11.33 -4.92 22.16
CA LYS A 3 10.41 -4.32 21.19
C LYS A 3 11.19 -3.32 20.34
N ILE A 4 11.21 -3.54 19.04
CA ILE A 4 11.99 -2.73 18.08
C ILE A 4 11.02 -2.11 17.09
N LYS A 5 11.12 -0.80 16.89
CA LYS A 5 10.29 -0.08 15.91
C LYS A 5 10.99 0.05 14.55
N GLU A 6 12.27 0.35 14.54
CA GLU A 6 13.12 0.63 13.38
C GLU A 6 14.57 0.26 13.73
N GLY A 7 15.48 0.15 12.76
CA GLY A 7 16.88 -0.20 12.97
C GLY A 7 17.18 -1.69 12.70
N PHE A 8 16.38 -2.32 11.84
CA PHE A 8 16.59 -3.73 11.47
C PHE A 8 17.68 -3.86 10.40
N LYS A 9 18.43 -4.95 10.49
CA LYS A 9 19.43 -5.26 9.46
C LYS A 9 18.75 -5.41 8.08
N GLY A 10 19.21 -4.63 7.11
CA GLY A 10 18.69 -4.64 5.75
C GLY A 10 17.37 -3.86 5.55
N GLU A 11 16.92 -3.12 6.57
CA GLU A 11 15.80 -2.22 6.39
C GLU A 11 16.11 -1.10 5.39
N ARG A 12 15.08 -0.67 4.71
CA ARG A 12 15.12 0.54 3.87
C ARG A 12 13.96 1.43 4.28
N LEU A 13 14.26 2.71 4.47
CA LEU A 13 13.31 3.65 5.03
C LEU A 13 13.55 5.05 4.49
N VAL A 14 12.49 5.71 4.05
CA VAL A 14 12.46 7.15 3.76
C VAL A 14 11.29 7.78 4.51
N SER A 15 11.57 8.88 5.22
CA SER A 15 10.57 9.71 5.88
C SER A 15 10.69 11.12 5.34
N LEU A 16 9.61 11.63 4.74
CA LEU A 16 9.60 12.98 4.19
C LEU A 16 9.45 14.01 5.32
N PRO A 17 10.28 15.07 5.35
CA PRO A 17 10.14 16.16 6.33
C PRO A 17 8.79 16.88 6.21
N GLU A 18 8.22 17.30 7.33
CA GLU A 18 6.92 17.98 7.33
C GLU A 18 6.97 19.34 6.62
N GLU A 19 8.08 20.05 6.74
CA GLU A 19 8.32 21.34 6.04
C GLU A 19 8.28 21.14 4.52
N LEU A 20 8.86 20.06 4.04
CA LEU A 20 8.83 19.70 2.63
C LEU A 20 7.39 19.43 2.16
N LEU A 21 6.65 18.61 2.89
CA LEU A 21 5.25 18.30 2.55
C LEU A 21 4.39 19.57 2.60
N ALA A 22 4.63 20.45 3.56
CA ALA A 22 3.94 21.74 3.67
C ALA A 22 4.21 22.64 2.45
N SER A 23 5.42 22.62 1.87
CA SER A 23 5.76 23.42 0.70
C SER A 23 4.94 23.04 -0.54
N TYR A 24 4.50 21.77 -0.64
CA TYR A 24 3.70 21.25 -1.76
C TYR A 24 2.18 21.27 -1.53
N ARG A 25 1.69 21.86 -0.44
CA ARG A 25 0.23 21.92 -0.15
C ARG A 25 -0.62 22.61 -1.22
N ARG A 26 -0.02 23.45 -2.05
CA ARG A 26 -0.68 24.15 -3.16
C ARG A 26 -0.58 23.40 -4.48
N GLU A 27 0.18 22.31 -4.54
CA GLU A 27 0.33 21.50 -5.75
C GLU A 27 -0.73 20.39 -5.77
N PRO A 28 -1.75 20.46 -6.63
CA PRO A 28 -2.88 19.54 -6.57
C PRO A 28 -2.49 18.07 -6.78
N LEU A 29 -1.52 17.81 -7.69
CA LEU A 29 -1.07 16.44 -7.99
C LEU A 29 -0.35 15.78 -6.81
N ILE A 30 0.22 16.57 -5.91
CA ILE A 30 0.86 16.07 -4.69
C ILE A 30 -0.17 16.09 -3.54
N ASN A 31 -0.85 17.23 -3.31
CA ASN A 31 -1.69 17.41 -2.15
C ASN A 31 -2.95 16.52 -2.12
N ASN A 32 -3.37 16.00 -3.27
CA ASN A 32 -4.50 15.08 -3.34
C ASN A 32 -4.18 13.70 -2.76
N LEU A 33 -2.96 13.19 -3.01
CA LEU A 33 -2.51 11.91 -2.46
C LEU A 33 -0.98 11.83 -2.53
N TYR A 34 -0.31 11.62 -1.40
CA TYR A 34 1.15 11.56 -1.31
C TYR A 34 1.63 10.59 -0.24
N VAL A 35 2.86 10.12 -0.41
CA VAL A 35 3.58 9.31 0.58
C VAL A 35 4.19 10.23 1.63
N ARG A 36 4.04 9.87 2.88
CA ARG A 36 4.69 10.52 4.04
C ARG A 36 5.94 9.77 4.49
N LYS A 37 5.83 8.45 4.49
CA LYS A 37 6.88 7.54 4.92
C LYS A 37 6.74 6.24 4.15
N ILE A 38 7.83 5.64 3.74
CA ILE A 38 7.84 4.38 2.98
C ILE A 38 9.01 3.52 3.47
N GLY A 39 8.79 2.22 3.58
CA GLY A 39 9.85 1.33 4.04
C GLY A 39 9.66 -0.13 3.64
N PHE A 40 10.78 -0.82 3.63
CA PHE A 40 10.90 -2.27 3.48
C PHE A 40 11.61 -2.83 4.69
N PHE A 41 11.01 -3.81 5.36
CA PHE A 41 11.52 -4.46 6.55
C PHE A 41 11.64 -5.97 6.31
N PRO A 42 12.86 -6.52 6.13
CA PRO A 42 13.07 -7.95 5.86
C PRO A 42 13.15 -8.76 7.15
N ARG A 43 12.29 -9.77 7.32
CA ARG A 43 12.26 -10.75 8.44
C ARG A 43 12.53 -10.11 9.81
N VAL A 44 11.76 -9.07 10.12
CA VAL A 44 12.03 -8.17 11.27
C VAL A 44 11.57 -8.77 12.60
N LYS A 45 12.44 -9.52 13.22
CA LYS A 45 12.19 -10.10 14.54
C LYS A 45 12.02 -9.02 15.61
N TYR A 46 11.07 -9.22 16.52
CA TYR A 46 10.69 -8.28 17.59
C TYR A 46 10.13 -6.94 17.12
N HIS A 47 9.76 -6.83 15.84
CA HIS A 47 9.07 -5.64 15.34
C HIS A 47 7.79 -5.42 16.14
N PHE A 48 7.65 -4.24 16.69
CA PHE A 48 6.47 -3.84 17.46
C PHE A 48 6.24 -2.33 17.35
N LEU A 49 4.99 -1.95 17.11
CA LEU A 49 4.55 -0.56 17.16
C LEU A 49 3.16 -0.47 17.79
N GLN A 50 2.96 0.55 18.61
CA GLN A 50 1.67 0.89 19.21
C GLN A 50 1.39 2.38 19.08
N LYS A 51 0.17 2.72 18.75
CA LYS A 51 -0.36 4.09 18.66
C LYS A 51 -1.69 4.17 19.40
N GLU A 52 -1.64 4.66 20.62
CA GLU A 52 -2.79 4.71 21.54
C GLU A 52 -3.88 5.69 21.07
N HIS A 53 -3.51 6.72 20.31
CA HIS A 53 -4.44 7.72 19.78
C HIS A 53 -4.56 7.66 18.25
N GLY A 54 -4.04 6.59 17.61
CA GLY A 54 -3.97 6.50 16.16
C GLY A 54 -2.93 7.48 15.56
N CYS A 55 -3.07 7.75 14.27
CA CYS A 55 -2.23 8.68 13.51
C CYS A 55 -3.10 9.51 12.58
N ASP A 56 -2.59 10.63 12.07
CA ASP A 56 -3.25 11.51 11.10
C ASP A 56 -3.13 11.03 9.63
N TYR A 57 -2.42 9.93 9.40
CA TYR A 57 -2.20 9.29 8.10
C TYR A 57 -2.83 7.89 8.05
N ALA A 58 -3.05 7.41 6.84
CA ALA A 58 -3.35 5.99 6.60
C ALA A 58 -2.05 5.21 6.40
N MET A 59 -2.03 3.93 6.79
CA MET A 59 -0.89 3.05 6.62
C MET A 59 -1.30 1.81 5.84
N LEU A 60 -0.57 1.48 4.78
CA LEU A 60 -0.63 0.18 4.11
C LEU A 60 0.56 -0.66 4.56
N ILE A 61 0.30 -1.92 4.94
CA ILE A 61 1.31 -2.94 5.21
C ILE A 61 1.00 -4.14 4.32
N TYR A 62 1.98 -4.60 3.54
CA TYR A 62 1.91 -5.78 2.69
C TYR A 62 2.94 -6.80 3.12
N CYS A 63 2.50 -7.99 3.54
CA CYS A 63 3.35 -9.09 3.97
C CYS A 63 3.71 -9.97 2.77
N THR A 64 5.01 -10.14 2.50
CA THR A 64 5.52 -10.97 1.39
C THR A 64 6.12 -12.29 1.86
N GLU A 65 6.52 -12.38 3.14
CA GLU A 65 7.05 -13.61 3.76
C GLU A 65 6.73 -13.60 5.26
N GLY A 66 6.70 -14.78 5.87
CA GLY A 66 6.43 -14.93 7.29
C GLY A 66 5.05 -14.44 7.69
N LYS A 67 4.89 -14.06 8.94
CA LYS A 67 3.64 -13.55 9.49
C LYS A 67 3.85 -12.55 10.62
N GLY A 68 2.81 -11.81 10.91
CA GLY A 68 2.71 -10.90 12.04
C GLY A 68 1.29 -10.82 12.53
N TRP A 69 1.03 -9.89 13.41
CA TRP A 69 -0.30 -9.63 13.95
C TRP A 69 -0.55 -8.13 14.04
N TYR A 70 -1.81 -7.74 14.00
CA TYR A 70 -2.20 -6.39 14.37
C TYR A 70 -3.51 -6.39 15.17
N ARG A 71 -3.64 -5.40 16.05
CA ARG A 71 -4.82 -5.19 16.88
C ARG A 71 -5.42 -3.83 16.55
N ILE A 72 -6.71 -3.81 16.26
CA ILE A 72 -7.48 -2.62 15.93
C ILE A 72 -8.94 -2.82 16.38
N LEU A 73 -9.61 -1.76 16.88
CA LEU A 73 -11.00 -1.80 17.32
C LEU A 73 -11.29 -2.96 18.31
N GLY A 74 -10.35 -3.25 19.22
CA GLY A 74 -10.45 -4.31 20.22
C GLY A 74 -10.26 -5.74 19.69
N LYS A 75 -10.06 -5.92 18.36
CA LYS A 75 -9.84 -7.23 17.73
C LYS A 75 -8.39 -7.40 17.33
N GLN A 76 -7.91 -8.63 17.40
CA GLN A 76 -6.58 -9.00 16.90
C GLN A 76 -6.71 -9.93 15.70
N TYR A 77 -5.88 -9.68 14.70
CA TYR A 77 -5.81 -10.43 13.45
C TYR A 77 -4.39 -10.89 13.20
N THR A 78 -4.22 -12.04 12.59
CA THR A 78 -2.94 -12.46 12.01
C THR A 78 -2.84 -11.88 10.60
N VAL A 79 -1.64 -11.45 10.21
CA VAL A 79 -1.31 -11.03 8.85
C VAL A 79 -0.24 -11.98 8.32
N GLU A 80 -0.58 -12.72 7.27
CA GLU A 80 0.24 -13.77 6.70
C GLU A 80 0.80 -13.37 5.34
N LYS A 81 1.66 -14.20 4.79
CA LYS A 81 2.21 -14.04 3.45
C LYS A 81 1.11 -13.79 2.41
N TYR A 82 1.33 -12.81 1.53
CA TYR A 82 0.40 -12.34 0.50
C TYR A 82 -0.86 -11.65 1.04
N GLN A 83 -0.85 -11.25 2.30
CA GLN A 83 -1.90 -10.41 2.85
C GLN A 83 -1.45 -8.96 2.99
N TYR A 84 -2.41 -8.05 2.83
CA TYR A 84 -2.21 -6.66 3.16
C TYR A 84 -3.29 -6.16 4.12
N ILE A 85 -2.95 -5.11 4.83
CA ILE A 85 -3.89 -4.32 5.65
C ILE A 85 -3.74 -2.85 5.31
N ILE A 86 -4.85 -2.11 5.40
CA ILE A 86 -4.84 -0.65 5.42
C ILE A 86 -5.40 -0.21 6.76
N ILE A 87 -4.59 0.49 7.55
CA ILE A 87 -4.96 1.04 8.85
C ILE A 87 -5.43 2.47 8.61
N PRO A 88 -6.71 2.79 8.92
CA PRO A 88 -7.25 4.14 8.79
C PRO A 88 -6.63 5.12 9.79
N PRO A 89 -6.67 6.43 9.51
CA PRO A 89 -6.26 7.45 10.47
C PRO A 89 -7.20 7.52 11.69
N GLY A 90 -6.70 8.07 12.79
CA GLY A 90 -7.48 8.37 14.00
C GLY A 90 -7.88 7.17 14.84
N ILE A 91 -7.59 5.94 14.43
CA ILE A 91 -7.95 4.73 15.16
C ILE A 91 -6.75 4.19 15.93
N PRO A 92 -6.87 3.90 17.25
CA PRO A 92 -5.83 3.23 18.02
C PRO A 92 -5.49 1.85 17.45
N TYR A 93 -4.20 1.55 17.34
CA TYR A 93 -3.73 0.27 16.85
C TYR A 93 -2.39 -0.15 17.45
N SER A 94 -2.12 -1.44 17.38
CA SER A 94 -0.79 -2.00 17.60
C SER A 94 -0.56 -3.16 16.64
N PHE A 95 0.69 -3.39 16.29
CA PHE A 95 1.08 -4.52 15.47
C PHE A 95 2.49 -5.02 15.83
N GLY A 96 2.80 -6.23 15.42
CA GLY A 96 4.11 -6.80 15.62
C GLY A 96 4.36 -8.02 14.75
N ALA A 97 5.64 -8.39 14.62
CA ALA A 97 6.06 -9.61 13.97
C ALA A 97 5.74 -10.84 14.84
N ASP A 98 5.51 -11.98 14.23
CA ASP A 98 5.51 -13.26 14.90
C ASP A 98 6.94 -13.60 15.36
N GLU A 99 7.10 -14.21 16.53
CA GLU A 99 8.41 -14.51 17.10
C GLU A 99 9.13 -15.68 16.40
N GLY A 100 8.35 -16.66 15.94
CA GLY A 100 8.87 -17.88 15.31
C GLY A 100 9.08 -17.73 13.81
N ASP A 101 8.20 -16.97 13.13
CA ASP A 101 8.23 -16.73 11.69
C ASP A 101 8.00 -15.24 11.37
N PRO A 102 8.99 -14.37 11.70
CA PRO A 102 8.83 -12.93 11.55
C PRO A 102 8.64 -12.51 10.09
N TRP A 103 7.71 -11.58 9.89
CA TRP A 103 7.33 -11.09 8.57
C TRP A 103 8.42 -10.30 7.84
N THR A 104 8.36 -10.38 6.50
CA THR A 104 8.95 -9.42 5.58
C THR A 104 7.84 -8.55 5.04
N ILE A 105 7.94 -7.24 5.22
CA ILE A 105 6.88 -6.30 4.85
C ILE A 105 7.37 -5.15 3.99
N TYR A 106 6.52 -4.77 3.03
CA TYR A 106 6.52 -3.49 2.34
C TYR A 106 5.42 -2.63 2.96
N TRP A 107 5.73 -1.43 3.34
CA TRP A 107 4.75 -0.57 3.98
C TRP A 107 4.92 0.89 3.60
N LEU A 108 3.85 1.65 3.65
CA LEU A 108 3.90 3.09 3.47
C LEU A 108 2.80 3.79 4.27
N HIS A 109 3.09 5.03 4.65
CA HIS A 109 2.13 5.98 5.17
C HIS A 109 1.72 6.92 4.06
N PHE A 110 0.43 7.11 3.87
CA PHE A 110 -0.09 8.01 2.85
C PHE A 110 -1.13 8.98 3.41
N GLN A 111 -1.17 10.13 2.80
CA GLN A 111 -2.02 11.26 3.19
C GLN A 111 -2.48 12.03 1.96
N GLY A 112 -3.35 13.02 2.14
CA GLY A 112 -3.87 13.90 1.09
C GLY A 112 -5.39 14.02 1.12
N LYS A 113 -5.92 14.92 0.32
CA LYS A 113 -7.37 15.22 0.28
C LYS A 113 -8.22 14.02 -0.18
N LEU A 114 -7.65 13.15 -0.99
CA LEU A 114 -8.34 11.96 -1.53
C LEU A 114 -8.01 10.67 -0.79
N ARG A 115 -7.20 10.74 0.30
CA ARG A 115 -6.80 9.56 1.08
C ARG A 115 -7.99 8.66 1.45
N ASP A 116 -9.10 9.24 1.85
CA ASP A 116 -10.26 8.49 2.37
C ASP A 116 -10.95 7.65 1.29
N GLN A 117 -10.71 7.94 0.00
CA GLN A 117 -11.18 7.11 -1.12
C GLN A 117 -10.48 5.74 -1.18
N PHE A 118 -9.36 5.57 -0.48
CA PHE A 118 -8.55 4.35 -0.46
C PHE A 118 -8.66 3.59 0.86
N LEU A 119 -9.56 4.00 1.76
CA LEU A 119 -9.75 3.33 3.03
C LEU A 119 -10.76 2.19 2.90
N PRO A 120 -10.52 1.04 3.54
CA PRO A 120 -11.45 -0.07 3.54
C PRO A 120 -12.64 0.23 4.49
N SER A 121 -13.82 -0.28 4.17
CA SER A 121 -14.98 -0.23 5.07
C SER A 121 -14.72 -0.97 6.39
N HIS A 122 -13.89 -2.01 6.32
CA HIS A 122 -13.46 -2.79 7.49
C HIS A 122 -11.95 -3.05 7.40
N PRO A 123 -11.16 -2.62 8.41
CA PRO A 123 -9.73 -2.81 8.42
C PRO A 123 -9.36 -4.25 8.83
N VAL A 124 -9.59 -5.19 7.93
CA VAL A 124 -9.25 -6.61 8.08
C VAL A 124 -8.17 -7.02 7.08
N PRO A 125 -7.38 -8.08 7.34
CA PRO A 125 -6.42 -8.58 6.37
C PRO A 125 -7.11 -9.04 5.09
N VAL A 126 -6.57 -8.64 3.95
CA VAL A 126 -7.06 -9.04 2.63
C VAL A 126 -6.00 -9.91 1.96
N THR A 127 -6.39 -11.10 1.55
CA THR A 127 -5.49 -12.05 0.87
C THR A 127 -5.46 -11.77 -0.63
N ILE A 128 -4.25 -11.71 -1.19
CA ILE A 128 -4.02 -11.67 -2.62
C ILE A 128 -3.51 -13.04 -3.05
N SER A 129 -4.41 -13.86 -3.59
CA SER A 129 -4.01 -15.18 -4.10
C SER A 129 -2.96 -15.04 -5.21
N PRO A 130 -1.77 -15.65 -5.06
CA PRO A 130 -0.71 -15.55 -6.05
C PRO A 130 -1.11 -16.31 -7.31
N ASN A 131 -1.17 -15.60 -8.44
CA ASN A 131 -1.34 -16.11 -9.79
C ASN A 131 -0.74 -15.10 -10.78
N GLU A 132 -0.80 -15.37 -12.08
CA GLU A 132 -0.28 -14.45 -13.11
C GLU A 132 -0.94 -13.05 -13.08
N TYR A 133 -2.20 -12.98 -12.61
CA TYR A 133 -2.97 -11.73 -12.49
C TYR A 133 -2.96 -11.15 -11.07
N SER A 134 -2.03 -11.59 -10.21
CA SER A 134 -1.91 -11.08 -8.83
C SER A 134 -1.23 -9.72 -8.74
N ARG A 135 -0.59 -9.26 -9.82
CA ARG A 135 0.20 -8.02 -9.90
C ARG A 135 1.34 -7.93 -8.87
N LEU A 136 1.88 -9.07 -8.43
CA LEU A 136 2.95 -9.07 -7.42
C LEU A 136 4.17 -8.26 -7.88
N GLN A 137 4.67 -8.54 -9.09
CA GLN A 137 5.85 -7.86 -9.65
C GLN A 137 5.58 -6.37 -9.87
N ASP A 138 4.38 -6.00 -10.33
CA ASP A 138 3.97 -4.60 -10.49
C ASP A 138 4.02 -3.85 -9.16
N ARG A 139 3.52 -4.45 -8.07
CA ARG A 139 3.56 -3.83 -6.73
C ARG A 139 4.99 -3.59 -6.26
N LEU A 140 5.85 -4.58 -6.41
CA LEU A 140 7.24 -4.45 -6.01
C LEU A 140 7.94 -3.37 -6.84
N ARG A 141 7.72 -3.33 -8.15
CA ARG A 141 8.25 -2.31 -9.04
C ARG A 141 7.75 -0.91 -8.67
N LEU A 142 6.44 -0.73 -8.49
CA LEU A 142 5.85 0.56 -8.09
C LEU A 142 6.37 1.03 -6.74
N PHE A 143 6.55 0.11 -5.78
CA PHE A 143 7.19 0.43 -4.51
C PHE A 143 8.63 0.95 -4.72
N GLU A 144 9.43 0.27 -5.54
CA GLU A 144 10.80 0.69 -5.85
C GLU A 144 10.83 2.04 -6.58
N GLU A 145 9.90 2.29 -7.50
CA GLU A 145 9.79 3.57 -8.20
C GLU A 145 9.50 4.72 -7.23
N ILE A 146 8.54 4.53 -6.30
CA ILE A 146 8.23 5.51 -5.26
C ILE A 146 9.45 5.72 -4.34
N TYR A 147 10.05 4.64 -3.87
CA TYR A 147 11.19 4.69 -2.96
C TYR A 147 12.39 5.40 -3.61
N SER A 148 12.72 5.02 -4.84
CA SER A 148 13.86 5.57 -5.58
C SER A 148 13.66 7.04 -5.97
N SER A 149 12.42 7.48 -6.25
CA SER A 149 12.16 8.89 -6.56
C SER A 149 12.55 9.82 -5.41
N PHE A 150 12.41 9.37 -4.17
CA PHE A 150 12.86 10.14 -3.00
C PHE A 150 14.40 10.13 -2.83
N SER A 151 15.07 9.10 -3.32
CA SER A 151 16.54 9.04 -3.31
C SER A 151 17.17 9.98 -4.35
N MET A 152 16.42 10.33 -5.40
CA MET A 152 16.87 11.30 -6.43
C MET A 152 16.71 12.76 -5.98
N GLY A 153 16.05 13.00 -4.85
CA GLY A 153 15.82 14.33 -4.30
C GLY A 153 14.34 14.67 -4.20
N TYR A 154 14.05 15.82 -3.61
CA TYR A 154 12.68 16.24 -3.28
C TYR A 154 12.18 17.37 -4.19
N ILE A 155 12.63 17.41 -5.45
CA ILE A 155 12.13 18.39 -6.42
C ILE A 155 10.69 18.04 -6.83
N LYS A 156 9.99 19.04 -7.33
CA LYS A 156 8.55 18.96 -7.67
C LYS A 156 8.22 17.79 -8.59
N GLU A 157 9.03 17.56 -9.60
CA GLU A 157 8.83 16.53 -10.60
C GLU A 157 8.85 15.12 -9.99
N TYR A 158 9.81 14.83 -9.11
CA TYR A 158 9.88 13.54 -8.40
C TYR A 158 8.75 13.38 -7.37
N MET A 159 8.34 14.46 -6.72
CA MET A 159 7.20 14.44 -5.81
C MET A 159 5.88 14.17 -6.54
N ILE A 160 5.68 14.78 -7.72
CA ILE A 160 4.52 14.48 -8.58
C ILE A 160 4.57 13.04 -9.06
N TYR A 161 5.71 12.59 -9.58
CA TYR A 161 5.87 11.21 -10.07
C TYR A 161 5.58 10.19 -8.97
N SER A 162 6.13 10.36 -7.76
CA SER A 162 5.85 9.47 -6.64
C SER A 162 4.37 9.44 -6.26
N SER A 163 3.67 10.58 -6.34
CA SER A 163 2.23 10.66 -6.10
C SER A 163 1.44 9.89 -7.16
N MET A 164 1.78 10.02 -8.45
CA MET A 164 1.13 9.25 -9.53
C MET A 164 1.37 7.74 -9.38
N CYS A 165 2.60 7.33 -9.04
CA CYS A 165 2.91 5.93 -8.74
C CYS A 165 2.12 5.41 -7.53
N LEU A 166 1.89 6.25 -6.51
CA LEU A 166 1.11 5.88 -5.33
C LEU A 166 -0.34 5.53 -5.69
N TYR A 167 -1.00 6.28 -6.60
CA TYR A 167 -2.34 5.92 -7.08
C TYR A 167 -2.36 4.53 -7.69
N ASN A 168 -1.40 4.23 -8.57
CA ASN A 168 -1.32 2.92 -9.21
C ASN A 168 -0.93 1.81 -8.20
N PHE A 169 -0.04 2.11 -7.26
CA PHE A 169 0.31 1.19 -6.18
C PHE A 169 -0.90 0.81 -5.34
N LEU A 170 -1.67 1.78 -4.83
CA LEU A 170 -2.88 1.52 -4.06
C LEU A 170 -3.95 0.80 -4.89
N ALA A 171 -4.14 1.19 -6.16
CA ALA A 171 -5.08 0.53 -7.07
C ALA A 171 -4.72 -0.94 -7.29
N SER A 172 -3.45 -1.31 -7.27
CA SER A 172 -3.00 -2.70 -7.42
C SER A 172 -3.46 -3.62 -6.28
N PHE A 173 -3.81 -3.06 -5.13
CA PHE A 173 -4.38 -3.78 -3.98
C PHE A 173 -5.91 -3.72 -3.99
N ILE A 174 -6.46 -2.52 -4.07
CA ILE A 174 -7.88 -2.24 -3.79
C ILE A 174 -8.76 -2.63 -4.98
N TYR A 175 -8.27 -2.43 -6.21
CA TYR A 175 -8.99 -2.69 -7.46
C TYR A 175 -8.44 -3.89 -8.24
N LEU A 176 -7.92 -4.90 -7.52
CA LEU A 176 -7.34 -6.09 -8.14
C LEU A 176 -8.37 -6.91 -8.93
N GLU A 177 -9.60 -7.01 -8.45
CA GLU A 177 -10.65 -7.74 -9.16
C GLU A 177 -11.05 -7.04 -10.46
N GLN A 178 -11.13 -5.71 -10.48
CA GLN A 178 -11.36 -4.93 -11.70
C GLN A 178 -10.23 -5.15 -12.72
N PHE A 179 -8.98 -5.15 -12.26
CA PHE A 179 -7.84 -5.48 -13.11
C PHE A 179 -7.98 -6.90 -13.70
N ARG A 180 -8.33 -7.89 -12.88
CA ARG A 180 -8.54 -9.27 -13.33
C ARG A 180 -9.63 -9.37 -14.38
N HIS A 181 -10.77 -8.69 -14.20
CA HIS A 181 -11.86 -8.65 -15.17
C HIS A 181 -11.45 -8.02 -16.50
N ILE A 182 -10.56 -7.03 -16.48
CA ILE A 182 -10.03 -6.41 -17.70
C ILE A 182 -9.06 -7.35 -18.42
N MET A 183 -8.19 -8.02 -17.67
CA MET A 183 -7.10 -8.84 -18.24
C MET A 183 -7.53 -10.26 -18.59
N ILE A 184 -8.62 -10.76 -18.00
CA ILE A 184 -9.18 -12.08 -18.27
C ILE A 184 -10.60 -11.87 -18.82
N PRO A 185 -10.76 -11.49 -20.11
CA PRO A 185 -12.09 -11.37 -20.68
C PRO A 185 -12.73 -12.76 -20.64
N SER A 186 -13.75 -12.94 -19.82
CA SER A 186 -14.59 -14.14 -19.94
C SER A 186 -15.19 -14.13 -21.34
N GLN A 187 -15.02 -15.20 -22.09
CA GLN A 187 -15.63 -15.38 -23.43
C GLN A 187 -17.17 -15.22 -23.42
N LYS A 188 -17.76 -15.02 -22.25
CA LYS A 188 -19.21 -14.95 -22.04
C LYS A 188 -19.80 -13.57 -21.78
N GLU A 189 -18.99 -12.54 -21.51
CA GLU A 189 -19.50 -11.23 -21.07
C GLU A 189 -18.92 -10.03 -21.81
N TYR A 190 -18.84 -10.10 -23.15
CA TYR A 190 -18.96 -8.83 -23.87
C TYR A 190 -20.43 -8.39 -23.78
N PRO A 191 -20.75 -7.23 -23.17
CA PRO A 191 -22.08 -6.68 -23.28
C PRO A 191 -22.50 -6.69 -24.76
N PHE A 192 -23.74 -7.03 -25.05
CA PHE A 192 -24.25 -7.11 -26.43
C PHE A 192 -23.82 -5.89 -27.25
N THR A 193 -23.84 -4.70 -26.64
CA THR A 193 -23.34 -3.43 -27.20
C THR A 193 -21.88 -3.48 -27.64
N ALA A 194 -20.97 -4.08 -26.87
CA ALA A 194 -19.55 -4.15 -27.23
C ALA A 194 -19.33 -5.12 -28.41
N ARG A 195 -20.10 -6.21 -28.49
CA ARG A 195 -20.08 -7.13 -29.66
C ARG A 195 -20.61 -6.47 -30.92
N VAL A 196 -21.66 -5.67 -30.80
CA VAL A 196 -22.22 -4.87 -31.91
C VAL A 196 -21.21 -3.84 -32.42
N ILE A 197 -20.55 -3.11 -31.51
CA ILE A 197 -19.53 -2.12 -31.86
C ILE A 197 -18.32 -2.78 -32.54
N HIS A 198 -17.87 -3.92 -32.04
CA HIS A 198 -16.78 -4.68 -32.67
C HIS A 198 -17.15 -5.14 -34.08
N TYR A 199 -18.34 -5.73 -34.23
CA TYR A 199 -18.85 -6.16 -35.55
C TYR A 199 -18.95 -5.00 -36.54
N MET A 200 -19.44 -3.82 -36.10
CA MET A 200 -19.57 -2.61 -36.94
C MET A 200 -18.22 -1.98 -37.31
N ARG A 201 -17.13 -2.33 -36.65
CA ARG A 201 -15.77 -1.85 -36.98
C ARG A 201 -15.04 -2.77 -37.95
N GLU A 202 -15.45 -4.03 -38.04
CA GLU A 202 -14.81 -5.01 -38.90
C GLU A 202 -15.54 -5.24 -40.24
N ASN A 203 -16.74 -4.67 -40.42
CA ASN A 203 -17.53 -4.68 -41.62
C ASN A 203 -18.02 -3.28 -41.99
#